data_b57a3d4927d23f56facd08f88f618f16
#
_entry.id   b57a3d4927d23f56facd08f88f618f16
#
_cell.length_a   1.000
_cell.length_b   1.000
_cell.length_c   1.000
_cell.angle_alpha   90.00
_cell.angle_beta   90.00
_cell.angle_gamma   90.00
#
_symmetry.space_group_name_H-M   'P 1'
#
loop_
_entity.id
_entity.type
_entity.pdbx_description
1 polymer ?
#
loop_
_entity_poly.entity_id
_entity_poly.type
_entity_poly.pdbx_seq_one_letter_code
_entity_poly.pdbx_strand_id
1 'polypeptide(L)'
;IASQKLTDKSVILVGERAAESAGALSAVAALADATGAKLAWIPRRAGERGAIEAGAIGNLLPGGRPVTDAAARVDIAAVWNTESIPAEIGRSTHQIIEAVNAGQIGALLVGGVDPLDGENSQAALAALDKAFVVSLEIAPSAVTARANVVLPVAAVTEKSGSFLNWEGRPR
;
A
#
# COMPACT_ATOMS: atom_id res chain seq x y z
N ILE A 1 22.22 -5.31 -22.60
CA ILE A 1 21.24 -4.22 -22.41
C ILE A 1 21.95 -2.85 -22.40
N ALA A 2 23.23 -2.76 -22.07
CA ALA A 2 23.98 -1.51 -21.90
C ALA A 2 24.30 -0.73 -23.20
N SER A 3 23.90 -1.20 -24.38
CA SER A 3 24.27 -0.55 -25.65
C SER A 3 23.11 0.21 -26.35
N GLN A 4 21.89 0.13 -25.84
CA GLN A 4 20.76 0.84 -26.44
C GLN A 4 20.62 2.24 -25.81
N LYS A 5 20.71 3.28 -26.61
CA LYS A 5 20.43 4.65 -26.18
C LYS A 5 18.92 4.85 -26.03
N LEU A 6 18.48 5.21 -24.83
CA LEU A 6 17.12 5.72 -24.62
C LEU A 6 16.98 7.10 -25.24
N THR A 7 15.81 7.38 -25.79
CA THR A 7 15.44 8.64 -26.43
C THR A 7 14.03 9.05 -25.99
N ASP A 8 13.54 10.20 -26.41
CA ASP A 8 12.18 10.69 -26.23
C ASP A 8 11.09 9.79 -26.84
N LYS A 9 11.50 8.84 -27.72
CA LYS A 9 10.62 7.80 -28.30
C LYS A 9 10.63 6.51 -27.49
N SER A 10 11.47 6.42 -26.47
CA SER A 10 11.54 5.24 -25.60
C SER A 10 10.50 5.30 -24.49
N VAL A 11 10.08 4.13 -24.03
CA VAL A 11 9.24 3.99 -22.83
C VAL A 11 9.97 3.09 -21.84
N ILE A 12 10.11 3.56 -20.61
CA ILE A 12 10.64 2.81 -19.49
C ILE A 12 9.46 2.21 -18.73
N LEU A 13 9.34 0.88 -18.74
CA LEU A 13 8.32 0.17 -17.99
C LEU A 13 8.83 -0.06 -16.56
N VAL A 14 8.15 0.52 -15.58
CA VAL A 14 8.51 0.44 -14.17
C VAL A 14 7.57 -0.49 -13.46
N GLY A 15 8.06 -1.65 -13.03
CA GLY A 15 7.30 -2.60 -12.23
C GLY A 15 7.23 -2.19 -10.76
N GLU A 16 6.16 -2.58 -10.09
CA GLU A 16 5.88 -2.28 -8.68
C GLU A 16 7.05 -2.64 -7.74
N ARG A 17 7.74 -3.75 -8.02
CA ARG A 17 8.89 -4.21 -7.21
C ARG A 17 10.08 -3.26 -7.22
N ALA A 18 10.14 -2.33 -8.16
CA ALA A 18 11.16 -1.28 -8.11
C ALA A 18 11.08 -0.43 -6.84
N ALA A 19 9.88 -0.33 -6.24
CA ALA A 19 9.68 0.39 -4.97
C ALA A 19 10.33 -0.32 -3.76
N GLU A 20 10.59 -1.62 -3.85
CA GLU A 20 11.26 -2.42 -2.80
C GLU A 20 12.76 -2.12 -2.72
N SER A 21 13.35 -1.54 -3.77
CA SER A 21 14.77 -1.18 -3.80
C SER A 21 14.95 0.32 -3.52
N ALA A 22 15.66 0.64 -2.45
CA ALA A 22 15.91 2.03 -2.06
C ALA A 22 16.57 2.82 -3.21
N GLY A 23 15.96 3.96 -3.57
CA GLY A 23 16.45 4.84 -4.64
C GLY A 23 16.13 4.39 -6.07
N ALA A 24 15.56 3.21 -6.31
CA ALA A 24 15.28 2.73 -7.67
C ALA A 24 14.29 3.64 -8.42
N LEU A 25 13.20 4.06 -7.77
CA LEU A 25 12.23 4.97 -8.39
C LEU A 25 12.84 6.33 -8.70
N SER A 26 13.67 6.86 -7.81
CA SER A 26 14.40 8.14 -8.06
C SER A 26 15.39 8.00 -9.21
N ALA A 27 16.10 6.87 -9.31
CA ALA A 27 17.03 6.61 -10.41
C ALA A 27 16.30 6.49 -11.75
N VAL A 28 15.12 5.86 -11.77
CA VAL A 28 14.28 5.75 -12.97
C VAL A 28 13.75 7.11 -13.40
N ALA A 29 13.31 7.94 -12.46
CA ALA A 29 12.86 9.30 -12.76
C ALA A 29 14.02 10.14 -13.36
N ALA A 30 15.19 10.11 -12.73
CA ALA A 30 16.38 10.80 -13.24
C ALA A 30 16.81 10.31 -14.64
N LEU A 31 16.69 9.00 -14.90
CA LEU A 31 16.98 8.42 -16.21
C LEU A 31 15.98 8.91 -17.27
N ALA A 32 14.69 8.98 -16.93
CA ALA A 32 13.67 9.49 -17.81
C ALA A 32 13.91 10.97 -18.15
N ASP A 33 14.20 11.79 -17.15
CA ASP A 33 14.52 13.21 -17.33
C ASP A 33 15.76 13.42 -18.20
N ALA A 34 16.82 12.63 -17.98
CA ALA A 34 18.07 12.75 -18.75
C ALA A 34 17.95 12.30 -20.21
N THR A 35 17.00 11.44 -20.53
CA THR A 35 16.85 10.83 -21.87
C THR A 35 15.64 11.33 -22.63
N GLY A 36 14.69 11.99 -21.97
CA GLY A 36 13.39 12.34 -22.51
C GLY A 36 12.45 11.14 -22.64
N ALA A 37 12.84 9.95 -22.18
CA ALA A 37 12.01 8.75 -22.22
C ALA A 37 10.77 8.90 -21.36
N LYS A 38 9.67 8.30 -21.80
CA LYS A 38 8.40 8.29 -21.05
C LYS A 38 8.40 7.18 -20.03
N LEU A 39 7.75 7.42 -18.88
CA LEU A 39 7.53 6.40 -17.86
C LEU A 39 6.17 5.75 -18.02
N ALA A 40 6.10 4.43 -17.83
CA ALA A 40 4.87 3.69 -17.70
C ALA A 40 4.95 2.77 -16.49
N TRP A 41 3.97 2.87 -15.61
CA TRP A 41 3.86 2.05 -14.41
C TRP A 41 3.17 0.73 -14.74
N ILE A 42 3.75 -0.38 -14.26
CA ILE A 42 3.17 -1.72 -14.39
C ILE A 42 2.73 -2.20 -13.01
N PRO A 43 1.44 -2.07 -12.68
CA PRO A 43 0.90 -2.51 -11.40
C PRO A 43 0.77 -4.03 -11.34
N ARG A 44 0.85 -4.58 -10.14
CA ARG A 44 0.55 -6.00 -9.87
C ARG A 44 -0.94 -6.22 -9.56
N ARG A 45 -1.59 -5.20 -8.99
CA ARG A 45 -2.97 -5.29 -8.49
C ARG A 45 -3.82 -4.18 -9.08
N ALA A 46 -5.05 -4.52 -9.44
CA ALA A 46 -5.96 -3.58 -10.11
C ALA A 46 -6.46 -2.45 -9.19
N GLY A 47 -6.55 -2.69 -7.89
CA GLY A 47 -7.15 -1.76 -6.93
C GLY A 47 -6.20 -0.72 -6.31
N GLU A 48 -4.90 -0.73 -6.62
CA GLU A 48 -3.92 0.12 -5.93
C GLU A 48 -4.15 1.61 -6.14
N ARG A 49 -4.47 2.03 -7.35
CA ARG A 49 -4.81 3.42 -7.60
C ARG A 49 -6.03 3.86 -6.80
N GLY A 50 -7.08 3.03 -6.78
CA GLY A 50 -8.27 3.29 -5.97
C GLY A 50 -7.96 3.38 -4.48
N ALA A 51 -7.05 2.54 -3.97
CA ALA A 51 -6.60 2.60 -2.59
C ALA A 51 -5.89 3.91 -2.26
N ILE A 52 -5.02 4.40 -3.15
CA ILE A 52 -4.35 5.71 -3.00
C ILE A 52 -5.38 6.85 -3.02
N GLU A 53 -6.29 6.84 -3.98
CA GLU A 53 -7.36 7.85 -4.10
C GLU A 53 -8.29 7.87 -2.87
N ALA A 54 -8.53 6.70 -2.28
CA ALA A 54 -9.30 6.56 -1.05
C ALA A 54 -8.53 6.93 0.22
N GLY A 55 -7.23 7.21 0.12
CA GLY A 55 -6.37 7.49 1.27
C GLY A 55 -6.03 6.26 2.12
N ALA A 56 -6.01 5.06 1.52
CA ALA A 56 -5.73 3.81 2.23
C ALA A 56 -4.23 3.57 2.50
N ILE A 57 -3.48 4.63 2.76
CA ILE A 57 -2.09 4.60 3.22
C ILE A 57 -1.89 5.66 4.32
N GLY A 58 -0.92 5.44 5.21
CA GLY A 58 -0.77 6.19 6.45
C GLY A 58 -0.45 7.69 6.34
N ASN A 59 -0.13 8.19 5.15
CA ASN A 59 0.21 9.58 4.89
C ASN A 59 -0.84 10.35 4.06
N LEU A 60 -1.89 9.67 3.59
CA LEU A 60 -2.92 10.28 2.75
C LEU A 60 -4.33 10.16 3.37
N LEU A 61 -5.15 11.14 3.02
CA LEU A 61 -6.60 11.17 3.18
C LEU A 61 -7.27 10.96 1.82
N PRO A 62 -8.59 10.67 1.79
CA PRO A 62 -9.36 10.60 0.56
C PRO A 62 -9.14 11.80 -0.36
N GLY A 63 -9.03 11.53 -1.66
CA GLY A 63 -8.66 12.52 -2.68
C GLY A 63 -7.15 12.76 -2.80
N GLY A 64 -6.31 11.88 -2.22
CA GLY A 64 -4.85 11.98 -2.30
C GLY A 64 -4.25 13.16 -1.53
N ARG A 65 -5.00 13.73 -0.59
CA ARG A 65 -4.56 14.87 0.21
C ARG A 65 -3.67 14.40 1.38
N PRO A 66 -2.58 15.12 1.70
CA PRO A 66 -1.73 14.75 2.83
C PRO A 66 -2.49 14.78 4.17
N VAL A 67 -2.24 13.80 5.03
CA VAL A 67 -2.81 13.76 6.39
C VAL A 67 -2.38 14.95 7.23
N THR A 68 -1.23 15.56 6.91
CA THR A 68 -0.70 16.77 7.57
C THR A 68 -1.45 18.05 7.19
N ASP A 69 -2.27 18.05 6.12
CA ASP A 69 -3.10 19.18 5.73
C ASP A 69 -4.28 19.33 6.68
N ALA A 70 -4.30 20.46 7.42
CA ALA A 70 -5.33 20.74 8.41
C ALA A 70 -6.73 20.92 7.78
N ALA A 71 -6.82 21.56 6.60
CA ALA A 71 -8.09 21.74 5.89
C ALA A 71 -8.65 20.40 5.43
N ALA A 72 -7.80 19.54 4.87
CA ALA A 72 -8.20 18.20 4.46
C ALA A 72 -8.75 17.37 5.64
N ARG A 73 -8.11 17.45 6.82
CA ARG A 73 -8.62 16.76 8.02
C ARG A 73 -9.98 17.25 8.46
N VAL A 74 -10.22 18.57 8.43
CA VAL A 74 -11.53 19.15 8.79
C VAL A 74 -12.62 18.67 7.84
N ASP A 75 -12.35 18.72 6.52
CA ASP A 75 -13.31 18.26 5.51
C ASP A 75 -13.66 16.78 5.68
N ILE A 76 -12.64 15.92 5.83
CA ILE A 76 -12.85 14.48 5.98
C ILE A 76 -13.51 14.14 7.31
N ALA A 77 -13.14 14.82 8.40
CA ALA A 77 -13.79 14.62 9.70
C ALA A 77 -15.29 14.92 9.62
N ALA A 78 -15.67 15.99 8.91
CA ALA A 78 -17.08 16.33 8.69
C ALA A 78 -17.81 15.24 7.87
N VAL A 79 -17.19 14.71 6.79
CA VAL A 79 -17.80 13.67 5.96
C VAL A 79 -17.93 12.35 6.72
N TRP A 80 -16.92 11.99 7.51
CA TRP A 80 -16.92 10.74 8.29
C TRP A 80 -17.68 10.85 9.62
N ASN A 81 -18.20 12.05 9.93
CA ASN A 81 -18.89 12.32 11.18
C ASN A 81 -18.05 11.90 12.40
N THR A 82 -16.79 12.28 12.41
CA THR A 82 -15.85 12.06 13.51
C THR A 82 -15.37 13.38 14.10
N GLU A 83 -15.06 13.41 15.39
CA GLU A 83 -14.61 14.63 16.06
C GLU A 83 -13.24 15.10 15.57
N SER A 84 -12.36 14.17 15.23
CA SER A 84 -11.00 14.51 14.80
C SER A 84 -10.36 13.40 13.96
N ILE A 85 -9.38 13.80 13.18
CA ILE A 85 -8.48 12.89 12.43
C ILE A 85 -7.05 13.17 12.88
N PRO A 86 -6.24 12.13 13.14
CA PRO A 86 -4.83 12.30 13.51
C PRO A 86 -4.07 13.16 12.48
N ALA A 87 -3.20 14.03 12.96
CA ALA A 87 -2.38 14.90 12.10
C ALA A 87 -1.04 14.28 11.71
N GLU A 88 -0.67 13.22 12.42
CA GLU A 88 0.62 12.55 12.22
C GLU A 88 0.52 11.49 11.12
N ILE A 89 1.62 11.32 10.39
CA ILE A 89 1.74 10.28 9.38
C ILE A 89 1.77 8.91 10.07
N GLY A 90 0.91 7.99 9.61
CA GLY A 90 0.90 6.61 10.07
C GLY A 90 2.17 5.86 9.65
N ARG A 91 2.47 4.77 10.36
CA ARG A 91 3.62 3.92 10.08
C ARG A 91 3.47 3.19 8.76
N SER A 92 4.57 3.03 8.02
CA SER A 92 4.64 2.12 6.88
C SER A 92 4.57 0.66 7.34
N THR A 93 4.30 -0.29 6.43
CA THR A 93 4.31 -1.73 6.74
C THR A 93 5.60 -2.18 7.40
N HIS A 94 6.75 -1.72 6.90
CA HIS A 94 8.06 -2.01 7.49
C HIS A 94 8.16 -1.51 8.94
N GLN A 95 7.78 -0.26 9.19
CA GLN A 95 7.77 0.34 10.53
C GLN A 95 6.77 -0.34 11.49
N ILE A 96 5.64 -0.83 10.97
CA ILE A 96 4.69 -1.62 11.77
C ILE A 96 5.33 -2.94 12.19
N ILE A 97 5.95 -3.67 11.26
CA ILE A 97 6.62 -4.94 11.53
C ILE A 97 7.75 -4.75 12.57
N GLU A 98 8.57 -3.72 12.40
CA GLU A 98 9.62 -3.37 13.37
C GLU A 98 9.04 -3.05 14.75
N ALA A 99 7.99 -2.24 14.82
CA ALA A 99 7.35 -1.85 16.08
C ALA A 99 6.71 -3.03 16.82
N VAL A 100 6.10 -3.99 16.09
CA VAL A 100 5.62 -5.25 16.69
C VAL A 100 6.78 -6.07 17.23
N ASN A 101 7.83 -6.26 16.44
CA ASN A 101 9.00 -7.01 16.84
C ASN A 101 9.73 -6.39 18.05
N ALA A 102 9.64 -5.07 18.18
CA ALA A 102 10.14 -4.32 19.35
C ALA A 102 9.16 -4.29 20.54
N GLY A 103 7.97 -4.90 20.44
CA GLY A 103 6.95 -4.91 21.50
C GLY A 103 6.21 -3.59 21.70
N GLN A 104 6.29 -2.67 20.75
CA GLN A 104 5.59 -1.38 20.79
C GLN A 104 4.14 -1.47 20.30
N ILE A 105 3.83 -2.50 19.49
CA ILE A 105 2.48 -2.81 18.99
C ILE A 105 2.14 -4.22 19.45
N GLY A 106 1.03 -4.36 20.17
CA GLY A 106 0.58 -5.64 20.74
C GLY A 106 -0.46 -6.36 19.91
N ALA A 107 -1.13 -5.67 18.97
CA ALA A 107 -2.17 -6.26 18.15
C ALA A 107 -2.11 -5.77 16.70
N LEU A 108 -2.53 -6.63 15.76
CA LEU A 108 -2.60 -6.35 14.33
C LEU A 108 -3.97 -6.74 13.77
N LEU A 109 -4.53 -5.88 12.94
CA LEU A 109 -5.61 -6.20 12.02
C LEU A 109 -5.01 -6.33 10.62
N VAL A 110 -5.07 -7.52 10.04
CA VAL A 110 -4.43 -7.84 8.74
C VAL A 110 -5.48 -8.32 7.76
N GLY A 111 -5.58 -7.68 6.60
CA GLY A 111 -6.54 -8.05 5.56
C GLY A 111 -5.93 -8.02 4.17
N GLY A 112 -6.01 -9.14 3.44
CA GLY A 112 -5.59 -9.23 2.05
C GLY A 112 -4.09 -9.02 1.81
N VAL A 113 -3.25 -9.30 2.81
CA VAL A 113 -1.79 -9.13 2.72
C VAL A 113 -1.10 -10.47 2.83
N ASP A 114 -0.22 -10.78 1.87
CA ASP A 114 0.68 -11.92 1.98
C ASP A 114 2.04 -11.46 2.56
N PRO A 115 2.39 -11.86 3.80
CA PRO A 115 3.66 -11.49 4.41
C PRO A 115 4.88 -12.07 3.68
N LEU A 116 4.67 -13.08 2.82
CA LEU A 116 5.73 -13.70 2.02
C LEU A 116 6.08 -12.89 0.76
N ASP A 117 5.22 -11.97 0.36
CA ASP A 117 5.46 -11.05 -0.77
C ASP A 117 6.38 -9.86 -0.41
N GLY A 118 6.63 -9.63 0.87
CA GLY A 118 7.42 -8.50 1.36
C GLY A 118 8.93 -8.73 1.32
N GLU A 119 9.69 -7.65 1.42
CA GLU A 119 11.16 -7.65 1.41
C GLU A 119 11.76 -8.49 2.55
N ASN A 120 11.13 -8.47 3.73
CA ASN A 120 11.55 -9.25 4.90
C ASN A 120 10.42 -10.13 5.44
N SER A 121 10.13 -11.20 4.73
CA SER A 121 9.09 -12.16 5.10
C SER A 121 9.32 -12.81 6.46
N GLN A 122 10.57 -13.07 6.85
CA GLN A 122 10.90 -13.64 8.16
C GLN A 122 10.52 -12.70 9.31
N ALA A 123 10.82 -11.42 9.21
CA ALA A 123 10.45 -10.44 10.21
C ALA A 123 8.93 -10.24 10.28
N ALA A 124 8.24 -10.30 9.13
CA ALA A 124 6.79 -10.22 9.06
C ALA A 124 6.11 -11.42 9.75
N LEU A 125 6.57 -12.63 9.49
CA LEU A 125 6.08 -13.83 10.17
C LEU A 125 6.34 -13.79 11.68
N ALA A 126 7.53 -13.36 12.10
CA ALA A 126 7.87 -13.20 13.52
C ALA A 126 6.98 -12.14 14.22
N ALA A 127 6.60 -11.08 13.51
CA ALA A 127 5.67 -10.09 14.03
C ALA A 127 4.25 -10.68 14.22
N LEU A 128 3.77 -11.51 13.28
CA LEU A 128 2.50 -12.21 13.42
C LEU A 128 2.50 -13.19 14.59
N ASP A 129 3.62 -13.86 14.85
CA ASP A 129 3.75 -14.80 15.98
C ASP A 129 3.79 -14.08 17.35
N LYS A 130 4.15 -12.79 17.38
CA LYS A 130 4.26 -11.98 18.61
C LYS A 130 2.98 -11.23 18.96
N ALA A 131 2.26 -10.72 17.96
CA ALA A 131 1.10 -9.88 18.16
C ALA A 131 -0.18 -10.69 18.35
N PHE A 132 -1.19 -10.08 18.95
CA PHE A 132 -2.56 -10.56 18.81
C PHE A 132 -3.07 -10.22 17.42
N VAL A 133 -3.33 -11.21 16.58
CA VAL A 133 -3.67 -11.03 15.17
C VAL A 133 -5.14 -11.33 14.90
N VAL A 134 -5.82 -10.35 14.32
CA VAL A 134 -7.14 -10.52 13.69
C VAL A 134 -6.95 -10.52 12.18
N SER A 135 -7.31 -11.61 11.51
CA SER A 135 -7.17 -11.79 10.07
C SER A 135 -8.50 -11.59 9.35
N LEU A 136 -8.49 -10.82 8.27
CA LEU A 136 -9.60 -10.60 7.33
C LEU A 136 -9.21 -11.19 5.98
N GLU A 137 -9.55 -12.44 5.72
CA GLU A 137 -9.10 -13.18 4.54
C GLU A 137 -10.23 -13.93 3.84
N ILE A 138 -10.11 -14.09 2.53
CA ILE A 138 -11.04 -14.89 1.70
C ILE A 138 -10.63 -16.37 1.62
N ALA A 139 -9.39 -16.69 1.98
CA ALA A 139 -8.84 -18.04 1.89
C ALA A 139 -7.76 -18.26 2.96
N PRO A 140 -7.42 -19.52 3.28
CA PRO A 140 -6.28 -19.82 4.14
C PRO A 140 -4.98 -19.22 3.62
N SER A 141 -4.21 -18.61 4.52
CA SER A 141 -2.96 -17.91 4.22
C SER A 141 -1.93 -18.07 5.34
N ALA A 142 -0.72 -17.54 5.13
CA ALA A 142 0.29 -17.49 6.18
C ALA A 142 -0.16 -16.62 7.38
N VAL A 143 -1.05 -15.66 7.15
CA VAL A 143 -1.67 -14.83 8.20
C VAL A 143 -2.71 -15.62 8.98
N THR A 144 -3.67 -16.27 8.30
CA THR A 144 -4.72 -17.06 8.97
C THR A 144 -4.15 -18.18 9.82
N ALA A 145 -3.02 -18.78 9.38
CA ALA A 145 -2.35 -19.85 10.12
C ALA A 145 -1.74 -19.37 11.46
N ARG A 146 -1.56 -18.06 11.65
CA ARG A 146 -0.98 -17.41 12.85
C ARG A 146 -1.96 -16.54 13.59
N ALA A 147 -3.13 -16.28 13.01
CA ALA A 147 -4.13 -15.40 13.59
C ALA A 147 -4.80 -16.01 14.84
N ASN A 148 -5.03 -15.17 15.83
CA ASN A 148 -5.83 -15.50 17.01
C ASN A 148 -7.33 -15.51 16.69
N VAL A 149 -7.73 -14.66 15.74
CA VAL A 149 -9.11 -14.56 15.24
C VAL A 149 -9.06 -14.49 13.71
N VAL A 150 -9.85 -15.31 13.05
CA VAL A 150 -10.05 -15.27 11.60
C VAL A 150 -11.49 -14.88 11.31
N LEU A 151 -11.68 -13.79 10.60
CA LEU A 151 -12.97 -13.31 10.11
C LEU A 151 -12.99 -13.47 8.59
N PRO A 152 -13.71 -14.47 8.05
CA PRO A 152 -13.83 -14.66 6.63
C PRO A 152 -14.49 -13.45 5.96
N VAL A 153 -13.93 -12.99 4.86
CA VAL A 153 -14.48 -11.88 4.07
C VAL A 153 -15.05 -12.40 2.75
N ALA A 154 -16.11 -11.78 2.26
CA ALA A 154 -16.70 -12.12 0.98
C ALA A 154 -15.75 -11.83 -0.17
N ALA A 155 -15.76 -12.69 -1.19
CA ALA A 155 -15.06 -12.43 -2.44
C ALA A 155 -15.62 -11.17 -3.12
N VAL A 156 -14.80 -10.57 -4.01
CA VAL A 156 -15.18 -9.33 -4.72
C VAL A 156 -16.51 -9.47 -5.48
N THR A 157 -16.78 -10.66 -6.00
CA THR A 157 -18.02 -10.96 -6.74
C THR A 157 -19.25 -11.15 -5.85
N GLU A 158 -19.07 -11.23 -4.55
CA GLU A 158 -20.13 -11.50 -3.56
C GLU A 158 -20.49 -10.28 -2.72
N LYS A 159 -19.87 -9.16 -2.97
CA LYS A 159 -20.11 -7.90 -2.25
C LYS A 159 -20.25 -6.72 -3.19
N SER A 160 -21.04 -5.75 -2.80
CA SER A 160 -21.11 -4.46 -3.50
C SER A 160 -19.88 -3.61 -3.18
N GLY A 161 -19.48 -2.79 -4.13
CA GLY A 161 -18.35 -1.88 -4.00
C GLY A 161 -18.04 -1.22 -5.31
N SER A 162 -17.08 -0.30 -5.30
CA SER A 162 -16.60 0.37 -6.49
C SER A 162 -15.09 0.18 -6.61
N PHE A 163 -14.65 0.01 -7.84
CA PHE A 163 -13.24 -0.03 -8.19
C PHE A 163 -12.86 1.19 -8.98
N LEU A 164 -11.68 1.70 -8.76
CA LEU A 164 -11.06 2.70 -9.61
C LEU A 164 -9.93 2.02 -10.37
N ASN A 165 -10.01 2.01 -11.70
CA ASN A 165 -8.94 1.44 -12.50
C ASN A 165 -7.75 2.42 -12.63
N TRP A 166 -6.65 1.98 -13.24
CA TRP A 166 -5.44 2.80 -13.40
C TRP A 166 -5.62 4.04 -14.29
N GLU A 167 -6.69 4.10 -15.07
CA GLU A 167 -7.09 5.30 -15.82
C GLU A 167 -7.94 6.28 -15.00
N GLY A 168 -8.28 5.94 -13.77
CA GLY A 168 -9.14 6.76 -12.89
C GLY A 168 -10.63 6.59 -13.18
N ARG A 169 -11.05 5.52 -13.83
CA ARG A 169 -12.45 5.25 -14.14
C ARG A 169 -13.09 4.37 -13.06
N PRO A 170 -14.19 4.83 -12.43
CA PRO A 170 -14.93 4.00 -11.47
C PRO A 170 -15.68 2.87 -12.19
N ARG A 171 -15.78 1.74 -11.52
CA ARG A 171 -16.52 0.55 -11.95
C ARG A 171 -17.27 -0.04 -10.76
#